data_a4d7554302cc559aeaa76efdcde8d8b2
#
_entry.id   a4d7554302cc559aeaa76efdcde8d8b2
#
_cell.length_a   1.000
_cell.length_b   1.000
_cell.length_c   1.000
_cell.angle_alpha   90.00
_cell.angle_beta   90.00
_cell.angle_gamma   90.00
#
_symmetry.space_group_name_H-M   'P 1'
#
loop_
_entity.id
_entity.type
_entity.pdbx_description
1 polymer ?
#
loop_
_entity_poly.entity_id
_entity_poly.type
_entity_poly.pdbx_seq_one_letter_code
_entity_poly.pdbx_strand_id
1 'polypeptide(L)'
;MNRRTFLSLSAAAGLIRTSFAAPVPANKRERMLGWLAGQSTPDYTPAAFFLHFGNDYKAGSAAAKRHLEFFHYTDMDFLKIQFEQSYSRQDFLQKPADWSKLKLVRLDFYEPLLQTVRELVKAEKKNSLILMTLYSPFMGAGQCATAPVLLRHMEENPEAVKKGLEILTENQLLFVRACIKEGVDGFYASTQGSEAKRFSNPALFSQYVKPFDLVSMKEIAAACRFNILHVCDYVAPYANYDAVYDYPGHVVNCNEKLLDRRISAQEITKLFKRPFMGGMDRHGIIATGTPGQVEAEIRQVVKDSPRPFLLGADCTVEANTNWDRLKHAISVAHQVGT
;
A
#
# COMPACT_ATOMS: atom_id res chain seq x y z
N MET A 1 -23.02 -73.48 -36.98
CA MET A 1 -23.21 -72.03 -36.97
C MET A 1 -23.09 -71.56 -35.50
N ASN A 2 -21.89 -71.11 -35.05
CA ASN A 2 -21.68 -70.72 -33.67
C ASN A 2 -21.45 -69.22 -33.58
N ARG A 3 -22.29 -68.52 -32.84
CA ARG A 3 -22.18 -67.13 -32.51
C ARG A 3 -21.25 -67.03 -31.26
N ARG A 4 -20.11 -66.41 -31.40
CA ARG A 4 -19.22 -66.04 -30.27
C ARG A 4 -19.61 -64.63 -29.78
N THR A 5 -20.02 -64.54 -28.53
CA THR A 5 -20.31 -63.30 -27.80
C THR A 5 -19.00 -62.75 -27.26
N PHE A 6 -18.61 -61.57 -27.65
CA PHE A 6 -17.50 -60.81 -27.05
C PHE A 6 -18.02 -59.99 -25.87
N LEU A 7 -17.56 -60.34 -24.69
CA LEU A 7 -17.72 -59.52 -23.47
C LEU A 7 -16.57 -58.51 -23.41
N SER A 8 -16.89 -57.24 -23.57
CA SER A 8 -15.93 -56.12 -23.33
C SER A 8 -15.97 -55.72 -21.85
N LEU A 9 -14.91 -56.00 -21.12
CA LEU A 9 -14.66 -55.43 -19.81
C LEU A 9 -14.14 -53.99 -19.97
N SER A 10 -14.95 -53.02 -19.59
CA SER A 10 -14.50 -51.65 -19.44
C SER A 10 -13.90 -51.48 -18.05
N ALA A 11 -12.57 -51.37 -17.98
CA ALA A 11 -11.86 -50.99 -16.75
C ALA A 11 -11.97 -49.48 -16.58
N ALA A 12 -12.77 -49.04 -15.62
CA ALA A 12 -12.80 -47.65 -15.17
C ALA A 12 -11.56 -47.40 -14.27
N ALA A 13 -10.53 -46.80 -14.85
CA ALA A 13 -9.40 -46.30 -14.08
C ALA A 13 -9.85 -45.02 -13.36
N GLY A 14 -10.21 -45.15 -12.07
CA GLY A 14 -10.42 -44.02 -11.20
C GLY A 14 -9.09 -43.28 -10.95
N LEU A 15 -8.91 -42.12 -11.56
CA LEU A 15 -7.83 -41.20 -11.22
C LEU A 15 -8.07 -40.67 -9.80
N ILE A 16 -7.42 -41.28 -8.82
CA ILE A 16 -7.28 -40.73 -7.48
C ILE A 16 -6.42 -39.48 -7.65
N ARG A 17 -7.02 -38.31 -7.70
CA ARG A 17 -6.32 -37.04 -7.52
C ARG A 17 -5.90 -36.97 -6.07
N THR A 18 -4.67 -37.42 -5.76
CA THR A 18 -4.01 -37.08 -4.52
C THR A 18 -3.76 -35.57 -4.53
N SER A 19 -4.63 -34.82 -3.87
CA SER A 19 -4.38 -33.43 -3.55
C SER A 19 -3.19 -33.37 -2.58
N PHE A 20 -1.98 -33.21 -3.12
CA PHE A 20 -0.85 -32.86 -2.27
C PHE A 20 -1.13 -31.46 -1.74
N ALA A 21 -1.37 -31.35 -0.42
CA ALA A 21 -1.36 -30.06 0.25
C ALA A 21 -0.03 -29.37 -0.08
N ALA A 22 -0.10 -28.13 -0.55
CA ALA A 22 1.10 -27.37 -0.81
C ALA A 22 1.95 -27.34 0.50
N PRO A 23 3.28 -27.49 0.41
CA PRO A 23 4.11 -27.45 1.60
C PRO A 23 3.88 -26.11 2.33
N VAL A 24 3.77 -26.16 3.65
CA VAL A 24 3.63 -24.95 4.49
C VAL A 24 4.81 -24.04 4.19
N PRO A 25 4.59 -22.78 3.81
CA PRO A 25 5.67 -21.86 3.47
C PRO A 25 6.68 -21.73 4.62
N ALA A 26 7.98 -21.82 4.33
CA ALA A 26 9.03 -21.83 5.32
C ALA A 26 9.18 -20.47 6.04
N ASN A 27 8.79 -19.37 5.38
CA ASN A 27 8.88 -18.01 5.94
C ASN A 27 7.79 -17.08 5.37
N LYS A 28 7.72 -15.87 5.93
CA LYS A 28 6.73 -14.86 5.53
C LYS A 28 6.84 -14.45 4.06
N ARG A 29 8.06 -14.40 3.53
CA ARG A 29 8.29 -14.07 2.11
C ARG A 29 7.62 -15.07 1.18
N GLU A 30 7.87 -16.36 1.40
CA GLU A 30 7.28 -17.42 0.59
C GLU A 30 5.76 -17.46 0.72
N ARG A 31 5.26 -17.25 1.94
CA ARG A 31 3.82 -17.16 2.20
C ARG A 31 3.17 -16.03 1.41
N MET A 32 3.74 -14.82 1.48
CA MET A 32 3.20 -13.67 0.76
C MET A 32 3.33 -13.81 -0.76
N LEU A 33 4.40 -14.41 -1.27
CA LEU A 33 4.54 -14.70 -2.70
C LEU A 33 3.51 -15.74 -3.17
N GLY A 34 3.26 -16.77 -2.38
CA GLY A 34 2.18 -17.74 -2.63
C GLY A 34 0.82 -17.08 -2.63
N TRP A 35 0.54 -16.22 -1.64
CA TRP A 35 -0.70 -15.46 -1.56
C TRP A 35 -0.92 -14.56 -2.79
N LEU A 36 0.11 -13.84 -3.24
CA LEU A 36 0.08 -13.02 -4.45
C LEU A 36 -0.14 -13.85 -5.73
N ALA A 37 0.30 -15.11 -5.73
CA ALA A 37 0.05 -16.08 -6.80
C ALA A 37 -1.34 -16.76 -6.73
N GLY A 38 -2.21 -16.32 -5.81
CA GLY A 38 -3.55 -16.88 -5.63
C GLY A 38 -3.60 -18.20 -4.84
N GLN A 39 -2.50 -18.58 -4.18
CA GLN A 39 -2.48 -19.72 -3.28
C GLN A 39 -3.09 -19.30 -1.94
N SER A 40 -4.25 -19.84 -1.62
CA SER A 40 -4.89 -19.61 -0.32
C SER A 40 -4.33 -20.57 0.73
N THR A 41 -4.07 -20.07 1.92
CA THR A 41 -3.86 -20.90 3.10
C THR A 41 -5.19 -20.90 3.86
N PRO A 42 -5.88 -22.03 3.97
CA PRO A 42 -7.04 -22.14 4.85
C PRO A 42 -6.66 -21.69 6.27
N ASP A 43 -7.57 -21.06 6.97
CA ASP A 43 -7.38 -20.61 8.37
C ASP A 43 -6.26 -19.57 8.59
N TYR A 44 -5.88 -18.82 7.55
CA TYR A 44 -4.86 -17.78 7.66
C TYR A 44 -5.21 -16.56 6.84
N THR A 45 -5.25 -15.39 7.47
CA THR A 45 -5.39 -14.10 6.81
C THR A 45 -4.12 -13.29 7.03
N PRO A 46 -3.36 -12.94 5.98
CA PRO A 46 -2.19 -12.10 6.14
C PRO A 46 -2.60 -10.71 6.67
N ALA A 47 -1.72 -10.12 7.50
CA ALA A 47 -2.01 -8.88 8.18
C ALA A 47 -0.78 -7.96 8.30
N ALA A 48 -1.00 -6.66 8.16
CA ALA A 48 0.03 -5.66 8.44
C ALA A 48 -0.60 -4.32 8.85
N PHE A 49 -0.01 -3.68 9.85
CA PHE A 49 -0.36 -2.34 10.31
C PHE A 49 0.87 -1.45 10.32
N PHE A 50 0.68 -0.17 10.06
CA PHE A 50 1.78 0.79 9.93
C PHE A 50 1.54 2.03 10.78
N LEU A 51 2.63 2.57 11.33
CA LEU A 51 2.60 3.82 12.10
C LEU A 51 3.91 4.62 11.85
N HIS A 52 3.90 5.88 12.18
CA HIS A 52 5.09 6.73 12.19
C HIS A 52 5.83 6.59 13.52
N PHE A 53 7.18 6.51 13.48
CA PHE A 53 7.97 6.22 14.70
C PHE A 53 8.48 7.46 15.45
N GLY A 54 8.18 8.65 14.96
CA GLY A 54 8.64 9.90 15.58
C GLY A 54 10.00 10.39 15.09
N ASN A 55 10.43 11.52 15.64
CA ASN A 55 11.54 12.31 15.07
C ASN A 55 12.90 11.63 15.09
N ASP A 56 13.16 10.80 16.09
CA ASP A 56 14.47 10.13 16.26
C ASP A 56 14.67 8.97 15.28
N TYR A 57 13.63 8.56 14.57
CA TYR A 57 13.60 7.37 13.70
C TYR A 57 13.23 7.68 12.26
N LYS A 58 13.54 8.88 11.76
CA LYS A 58 13.14 9.30 10.41
C LYS A 58 13.96 8.68 9.30
N ALA A 59 15.23 8.39 9.54
CA ALA A 59 16.15 7.84 8.53
C ALA A 59 17.38 7.16 9.15
N GLY A 60 18.18 6.51 8.32
CA GLY A 60 19.43 5.87 8.70
C GLY A 60 19.24 4.63 9.57
N SER A 61 20.29 4.25 10.31
CA SER A 61 20.31 3.02 11.12
C SER A 61 19.31 3.04 12.27
N ALA A 62 19.02 4.21 12.86
CA ALA A 62 18.01 4.32 13.92
C ALA A 62 16.61 3.95 13.38
N ALA A 63 16.24 4.45 12.21
CA ALA A 63 15.00 4.09 11.53
C ALA A 63 14.97 2.60 11.17
N ALA A 64 16.05 2.06 10.59
CA ALA A 64 16.14 0.65 10.24
C ALA A 64 15.94 -0.25 11.47
N LYS A 65 16.64 0.03 12.56
CA LYS A 65 16.48 -0.70 13.82
C LYS A 65 15.04 -0.65 14.34
N ARG A 66 14.41 0.54 14.33
CA ARG A 66 13.03 0.70 14.81
C ARG A 66 12.00 -0.05 13.97
N HIS A 67 12.19 -0.06 12.64
CA HIS A 67 11.34 -0.86 11.75
C HIS A 67 11.47 -2.36 12.02
N LEU A 68 12.69 -2.87 12.25
CA LEU A 68 12.92 -4.28 12.59
C LEU A 68 12.29 -4.65 13.94
N GLU A 69 12.46 -3.82 14.97
CA GLU A 69 11.84 -4.01 16.27
C GLU A 69 10.30 -4.12 16.12
N PHE A 70 9.69 -3.19 15.40
CA PHE A 70 8.25 -3.18 15.19
C PHE A 70 7.78 -4.38 14.38
N PHE A 71 8.46 -4.70 13.28
CA PHE A 71 8.15 -5.83 12.41
C PHE A 71 8.19 -7.16 13.16
N HIS A 72 9.26 -7.43 13.90
CA HIS A 72 9.42 -8.65 14.67
C HIS A 72 8.47 -8.71 15.86
N TYR A 73 8.26 -7.58 16.55
CA TYR A 73 7.37 -7.53 17.70
C TYR A 73 5.91 -7.83 17.34
N THR A 74 5.43 -7.23 16.25
CA THR A 74 4.03 -7.35 15.83
C THR A 74 3.74 -8.61 15.03
N ASP A 75 4.77 -9.25 14.47
CA ASP A 75 4.68 -10.44 13.62
C ASP A 75 3.93 -10.25 12.29
N MET A 76 3.85 -9.02 11.78
CA MET A 76 3.19 -8.73 10.50
C MET A 76 3.84 -9.47 9.31
N ASP A 77 3.09 -9.65 8.22
CA ASP A 77 3.49 -10.53 7.11
C ASP A 77 4.50 -9.94 6.13
N PHE A 78 4.61 -8.63 6.06
CA PHE A 78 5.61 -7.94 5.25
C PHE A 78 6.03 -6.64 5.91
N LEU A 79 7.24 -6.19 5.59
CA LEU A 79 7.81 -4.97 6.13
C LEU A 79 7.52 -3.80 5.19
N LYS A 80 6.96 -2.72 5.72
CA LYS A 80 6.79 -1.45 5.01
C LYS A 80 7.67 -0.38 5.64
N ILE A 81 8.55 0.24 4.84
CA ILE A 81 9.43 1.33 5.26
C ILE A 81 8.63 2.63 5.17
N GLN A 82 8.58 3.38 6.27
CA GLN A 82 7.97 4.70 6.30
C GLN A 82 8.83 5.72 5.56
N PHE A 83 8.17 6.60 4.80
CA PHE A 83 8.80 7.74 4.17
C PHE A 83 8.65 8.95 5.11
N GLU A 84 9.74 9.31 5.80
CA GLU A 84 9.74 10.40 6.77
C GLU A 84 10.51 11.63 6.29
N GLN A 85 11.09 11.54 5.09
CA GLN A 85 11.79 12.66 4.48
C GLN A 85 10.82 13.55 3.72
N SER A 86 10.85 14.85 4.00
CA SER A 86 10.02 15.84 3.31
C SER A 86 10.87 16.79 2.50
N TYR A 87 10.32 17.29 1.40
CA TYR A 87 10.90 18.47 0.75
C TYR A 87 10.83 19.67 1.68
N SER A 88 11.88 20.46 1.70
CA SER A 88 11.86 21.74 2.42
C SER A 88 10.86 22.68 1.78
N ARG A 89 10.18 23.46 2.62
CA ARG A 89 9.32 24.53 2.17
C ARG A 89 10.06 25.52 1.32
N GLN A 90 9.47 25.94 0.22
CA GLN A 90 10.03 26.85 -0.75
C GLN A 90 9.32 28.21 -0.66
N ASP A 91 9.89 29.15 0.08
CA ASP A 91 9.27 30.46 0.32
C ASP A 91 9.11 31.30 -0.96
N PHE A 92 9.82 30.96 -2.02
CA PHE A 92 9.68 31.61 -3.31
C PHE A 92 8.42 31.23 -4.09
N LEU A 93 7.66 30.22 -3.68
CA LEU A 93 6.43 29.77 -4.35
C LEU A 93 5.25 30.72 -4.03
N GLN A 94 5.32 31.96 -4.48
CA GLN A 94 4.32 32.99 -4.21
C GLN A 94 3.20 33.04 -5.26
N LYS A 95 3.49 32.64 -6.51
CA LYS A 95 2.56 32.64 -7.65
C LYS A 95 2.76 31.39 -8.53
N PRO A 96 1.77 31.00 -9.36
CA PRO A 96 1.86 29.79 -10.18
C PRO A 96 3.13 29.68 -11.03
N ALA A 97 3.62 30.75 -11.63
CA ALA A 97 4.83 30.73 -12.45
C ALA A 97 6.11 30.35 -11.69
N ASP A 98 6.11 30.46 -10.36
CA ASP A 98 7.29 30.16 -9.55
C ASP A 98 7.58 28.65 -9.45
N TRP A 99 6.62 27.78 -9.75
CA TRP A 99 6.81 26.33 -9.73
C TRP A 99 7.91 25.87 -10.69
N SER A 100 8.15 26.58 -11.77
CA SER A 100 9.26 26.30 -12.70
C SER A 100 10.65 26.54 -12.11
N LYS A 101 10.75 27.20 -10.96
CA LYS A 101 12.01 27.46 -10.26
C LYS A 101 12.45 26.30 -9.35
N LEU A 102 11.58 25.32 -9.09
CA LEU A 102 11.98 24.10 -8.38
C LEU A 102 13.21 23.47 -9.06
N LYS A 103 13.99 22.74 -8.28
CA LYS A 103 15.21 22.10 -8.78
C LYS A 103 15.12 20.59 -8.68
N LEU A 104 15.81 19.93 -9.60
CA LEU A 104 16.12 18.52 -9.45
C LEU A 104 17.02 18.34 -8.23
N VAL A 105 16.69 17.35 -7.41
CA VAL A 105 17.57 16.95 -6.30
C VAL A 105 18.61 15.96 -6.81
N ARG A 106 19.73 15.87 -6.09
CA ARG A 106 20.72 14.82 -6.32
C ARG A 106 20.38 13.60 -5.46
N LEU A 107 20.96 12.46 -5.79
CA LEU A 107 20.71 11.21 -5.06
C LEU A 107 21.10 11.30 -3.58
N ASP A 108 22.10 12.11 -3.24
CA ASP A 108 22.53 12.35 -1.86
C ASP A 108 21.43 12.95 -0.97
N PHE A 109 20.47 13.66 -1.55
CA PHE A 109 19.26 14.09 -0.84
C PHE A 109 18.49 12.90 -0.22
N TYR A 110 18.46 11.76 -0.88
CA TYR A 110 17.77 10.56 -0.40
C TYR A 110 18.67 9.60 0.38
N GLU A 111 19.97 9.89 0.48
CA GLU A 111 20.94 8.97 1.08
C GLU A 111 20.58 8.51 2.50
N PRO A 112 20.10 9.37 3.42
CA PRO A 112 19.70 8.93 4.76
C PRO A 112 18.58 7.88 4.72
N LEU A 113 17.61 8.05 3.80
CA LEU A 113 16.51 7.12 3.63
C LEU A 113 16.94 5.83 2.89
N LEU A 114 17.83 5.96 1.90
CA LEU A 114 18.42 4.82 1.20
C LEU A 114 19.29 3.96 2.12
N GLN A 115 19.96 4.56 3.12
CA GLN A 115 20.63 3.81 4.17
C GLN A 115 19.65 2.92 4.93
N THR A 116 18.47 3.46 5.34
CA THR A 116 17.42 2.68 5.98
C THR A 116 16.98 1.50 5.09
N VAL A 117 16.76 1.76 3.80
CA VAL A 117 16.38 0.73 2.82
C VAL A 117 17.43 -0.38 2.75
N ARG A 118 18.72 -0.04 2.59
CA ARG A 118 19.82 -1.02 2.50
C ARG A 118 19.91 -1.90 3.73
N GLU A 119 19.83 -1.31 4.91
CA GLU A 119 19.94 -2.06 6.16
C GLU A 119 18.76 -3.03 6.33
N LEU A 120 17.54 -2.61 6.02
CA LEU A 120 16.35 -3.45 6.09
C LEU A 120 16.36 -4.57 5.04
N VAL A 121 16.76 -4.25 3.81
CA VAL A 121 16.92 -5.26 2.75
C VAL A 121 17.97 -6.29 3.14
N LYS A 122 19.11 -5.87 3.66
CA LYS A 122 20.17 -6.77 4.15
C LYS A 122 19.67 -7.68 5.26
N ALA A 123 18.87 -7.16 6.19
CA ALA A 123 18.39 -7.91 7.36
C ALA A 123 17.26 -8.89 7.01
N GLU A 124 16.26 -8.46 6.23
CA GLU A 124 14.98 -9.19 6.16
C GLU A 124 14.57 -9.68 4.77
N LYS A 125 15.24 -9.31 3.69
CA LYS A 125 14.79 -9.69 2.34
C LYS A 125 14.61 -11.18 2.12
N LYS A 126 15.38 -12.03 2.82
CA LYS A 126 15.27 -13.49 2.72
C LYS A 126 14.00 -14.02 3.40
N ASN A 127 13.50 -13.32 4.41
CA ASN A 127 12.42 -13.77 5.29
C ASN A 127 11.09 -13.07 5.01
N SER A 128 11.11 -11.85 4.45
CA SER A 128 9.92 -11.02 4.23
C SER A 128 9.98 -10.26 2.92
N LEU A 129 8.82 -9.86 2.40
CA LEU A 129 8.72 -8.84 1.36
C LEU A 129 8.93 -7.46 2.00
N ILE A 130 9.65 -6.59 1.30
CA ILE A 130 10.00 -5.25 1.77
C ILE A 130 9.44 -4.22 0.79
N LEU A 131 8.54 -3.37 1.29
CA LEU A 131 7.93 -2.28 0.54
C LEU A 131 8.44 -0.93 1.04
N MET A 132 8.70 -0.02 0.11
CA MET A 132 8.98 1.38 0.43
C MET A 132 7.71 2.22 0.26
N THR A 133 7.41 3.10 1.21
CA THR A 133 6.34 4.09 1.04
C THR A 133 6.73 5.09 -0.04
N LEU A 134 5.80 5.38 -0.93
CA LEU A 134 5.98 6.35 -2.02
C LEU A 134 4.83 7.34 -1.99
N TYR A 135 5.11 8.60 -1.72
CA TYR A 135 4.13 9.69 -1.84
C TYR A 135 4.09 10.20 -3.28
N SER A 136 2.93 10.60 -3.75
CA SER A 136 2.79 11.11 -5.13
C SER A 136 3.49 12.45 -5.34
N PRO A 137 3.78 12.84 -6.60
CA PRO A 137 4.34 14.16 -6.90
C PRO A 137 3.48 15.31 -6.39
N PHE A 138 2.15 15.15 -6.41
CA PHE A 138 1.23 16.13 -5.85
C PHE A 138 1.37 16.26 -4.32
N MET A 139 1.55 15.15 -3.61
CA MET A 139 1.84 15.18 -2.16
C MET A 139 3.19 15.87 -1.89
N GLY A 140 4.20 15.59 -2.71
CA GLY A 140 5.49 16.32 -2.67
C GLY A 140 5.36 17.82 -2.92
N ALA A 141 4.50 18.22 -3.85
CA ALA A 141 4.20 19.62 -4.08
C ALA A 141 3.54 20.29 -2.86
N GLY A 142 2.67 19.57 -2.14
CA GLY A 142 2.09 20.01 -0.88
C GLY A 142 3.13 20.23 0.23
N GLN A 143 4.27 19.53 0.19
CA GLN A 143 5.41 19.75 1.10
C GLN A 143 6.20 21.00 0.70
N CYS A 144 6.47 21.19 -0.59
CA CYS A 144 7.18 22.38 -1.11
C CYS A 144 6.42 23.68 -0.85
N ALA A 145 5.09 23.63 -0.86
CA ALA A 145 4.19 24.73 -0.50
C ALA A 145 3.24 24.29 0.63
N THR A 146 2.32 25.15 1.06
CA THR A 146 1.17 24.64 1.85
C THR A 146 0.09 24.10 0.92
N ALA A 147 -0.74 23.18 1.43
CA ALA A 147 -1.89 22.70 0.67
C ALA A 147 -2.78 23.84 0.14
N PRO A 148 -3.15 24.87 0.92
CA PRO A 148 -3.91 26.02 0.39
C PRO A 148 -3.21 26.78 -0.72
N VAL A 149 -1.88 26.96 -0.66
CA VAL A 149 -1.10 27.62 -1.72
C VAL A 149 -1.08 26.78 -2.99
N LEU A 150 -0.79 25.47 -2.85
CA LEU A 150 -0.81 24.55 -3.99
C LEU A 150 -2.17 24.55 -4.70
N LEU A 151 -3.25 24.38 -3.94
CA LEU A 151 -4.61 24.34 -4.50
C LEU A 151 -4.98 25.65 -5.21
N ARG A 152 -4.73 26.78 -4.57
CA ARG A 152 -4.95 28.08 -5.19
C ARG A 152 -4.17 28.21 -6.51
N HIS A 153 -2.88 27.89 -6.53
CA HIS A 153 -2.07 27.98 -7.74
C HIS A 153 -2.53 27.01 -8.83
N MET A 154 -3.02 25.80 -8.45
CA MET A 154 -3.62 24.86 -9.39
C MET A 154 -4.92 25.40 -10.00
N GLU A 155 -5.74 26.11 -9.25
CA GLU A 155 -6.99 26.70 -9.74
C GLU A 155 -6.73 27.97 -10.59
N GLU A 156 -5.73 28.77 -10.21
CA GLU A 156 -5.35 29.98 -10.92
C GLU A 156 -4.67 29.71 -12.28
N ASN A 157 -3.69 28.80 -12.30
CA ASN A 157 -2.93 28.46 -13.51
C ASN A 157 -2.28 27.06 -13.37
N PRO A 158 -3.02 25.99 -13.66
CA PRO A 158 -2.52 24.62 -13.53
C PRO A 158 -1.35 24.30 -14.47
N GLU A 159 -1.29 24.91 -15.67
CA GLU A 159 -0.17 24.73 -16.60
C GLU A 159 1.16 25.24 -16.04
N ALA A 160 1.13 26.32 -15.27
CA ALA A 160 2.33 26.81 -14.61
C ALA A 160 2.78 25.88 -13.46
N VAL A 161 1.84 25.32 -12.68
CA VAL A 161 2.13 24.37 -11.60
C VAL A 161 2.64 23.04 -12.16
N LYS A 162 2.17 22.61 -13.32
CA LYS A 162 2.61 21.41 -14.03
C LYS A 162 4.12 21.32 -14.16
N LYS A 163 4.82 22.45 -14.40
CA LYS A 163 6.29 22.47 -14.45
C LYS A 163 6.95 22.02 -13.16
N GLY A 164 6.37 22.39 -12.04
CA GLY A 164 6.82 21.90 -10.72
C GLY A 164 6.55 20.42 -10.52
N LEU A 165 5.39 19.93 -10.94
CA LEU A 165 5.03 18.51 -10.87
C LEU A 165 5.94 17.64 -11.75
N GLU A 166 6.35 18.13 -12.94
CA GLU A 166 7.36 17.48 -13.79
C GLU A 166 8.67 17.28 -13.03
N ILE A 167 9.20 18.35 -12.39
CA ILE A 167 10.44 18.30 -11.62
C ILE A 167 10.32 17.32 -10.42
N LEU A 168 9.20 17.37 -9.69
CA LEU A 168 8.98 16.49 -8.55
C LEU A 168 8.81 15.03 -8.98
N THR A 169 8.25 14.78 -10.15
CA THR A 169 8.16 13.43 -10.73
C THR A 169 9.54 12.87 -11.06
N GLU A 170 10.42 13.67 -11.66
CA GLU A 170 11.80 13.25 -11.92
C GLU A 170 12.57 12.97 -10.62
N ASN A 171 12.39 13.82 -9.60
CA ASN A 171 12.96 13.58 -8.28
C ASN A 171 12.45 12.27 -7.66
N GLN A 172 11.16 11.99 -7.80
CA GLN A 172 10.56 10.74 -7.33
C GLN A 172 11.10 9.52 -8.09
N LEU A 173 11.25 9.61 -9.42
CA LEU A 173 11.82 8.53 -10.23
C LEU A 173 13.27 8.22 -9.85
N LEU A 174 14.07 9.24 -9.54
CA LEU A 174 15.43 9.06 -9.04
C LEU A 174 15.42 8.20 -7.76
N PHE A 175 14.52 8.50 -6.82
CA PHE A 175 14.35 7.73 -5.58
C PHE A 175 13.84 6.32 -5.83
N VAL A 176 12.79 6.17 -6.64
CA VAL A 176 12.20 4.87 -7.00
C VAL A 176 13.26 3.92 -7.56
N ARG A 177 14.03 4.38 -8.54
CA ARG A 177 15.09 3.60 -9.20
C ARG A 177 16.19 3.21 -8.22
N ALA A 178 16.55 4.11 -7.31
CA ALA A 178 17.52 3.81 -6.26
C ALA A 178 17.00 2.73 -5.29
N CYS A 179 15.76 2.83 -4.82
CA CYS A 179 15.16 1.80 -3.96
C CYS A 179 15.06 0.43 -4.64
N ILE A 180 14.69 0.39 -5.92
CA ILE A 180 14.65 -0.85 -6.72
C ILE A 180 16.06 -1.46 -6.79
N LYS A 181 17.09 -0.66 -7.05
CA LYS A 181 18.50 -1.08 -7.10
C LYS A 181 18.96 -1.62 -5.75
N GLU A 182 18.55 -1.02 -4.64
CA GLU A 182 18.84 -1.52 -3.29
C GLU A 182 18.10 -2.82 -2.96
N GLY A 183 17.05 -3.15 -3.71
CA GLY A 183 16.42 -4.46 -3.67
C GLY A 183 15.09 -4.52 -2.92
N VAL A 184 14.32 -3.45 -2.81
CA VAL A 184 12.93 -3.52 -2.32
C VAL A 184 12.10 -4.44 -3.23
N ASP A 185 11.07 -5.07 -2.68
CA ASP A 185 10.15 -5.92 -3.43
C ASP A 185 9.01 -5.12 -4.09
N GLY A 186 8.82 -3.89 -3.64
CA GLY A 186 7.82 -2.98 -4.19
C GLY A 186 7.58 -1.75 -3.35
N PHE A 187 6.41 -1.16 -3.59
CA PHE A 187 6.03 0.11 -2.97
C PHE A 187 4.62 0.09 -2.41
N TYR A 188 4.45 0.79 -1.31
CA TYR A 188 3.17 1.25 -0.82
C TYR A 188 2.98 2.68 -1.38
N ALA A 189 2.35 2.74 -2.56
CA ALA A 189 2.28 3.95 -3.38
C ALA A 189 1.00 4.72 -3.08
N SER A 190 1.15 5.92 -2.50
CA SER A 190 0.05 6.76 -2.08
C SER A 190 -0.35 7.76 -3.16
N THR A 191 -1.65 7.98 -3.34
CA THR A 191 -2.23 9.06 -4.13
C THR A 191 -3.17 9.91 -3.30
N GLN A 192 -3.23 11.20 -3.61
CA GLN A 192 -4.15 12.21 -3.10
C GLN A 192 -4.53 13.18 -4.22
N GLY A 193 -5.54 14.01 -4.00
CA GLY A 193 -5.94 15.07 -4.93
C GLY A 193 -7.32 14.88 -5.55
N SER A 194 -7.93 13.67 -5.42
CA SER A 194 -9.31 13.43 -5.86
C SER A 194 -10.29 13.25 -4.70
N GLU A 195 -9.92 13.68 -3.49
CA GLU A 195 -10.81 13.73 -2.35
C GLU A 195 -12.00 14.66 -2.64
N ALA A 196 -13.12 14.43 -1.95
CA ALA A 196 -14.32 15.25 -2.10
C ALA A 196 -13.99 16.73 -1.86
N LYS A 197 -14.38 17.58 -2.80
CA LYS A 197 -14.17 19.04 -2.74
C LYS A 197 -12.69 19.47 -2.67
N ARG A 198 -11.75 18.60 -3.09
CA ARG A 198 -10.31 18.93 -3.10
C ARG A 198 -10.02 20.06 -4.08
N PHE A 199 -10.64 20.03 -5.24
CA PHE A 199 -10.64 21.09 -6.26
C PHE A 199 -12.07 21.56 -6.51
N SER A 200 -12.25 22.83 -6.85
CA SER A 200 -13.51 23.38 -7.34
C SER A 200 -13.93 22.74 -8.67
N ASN A 201 -12.93 22.44 -9.52
CA ASN A 201 -13.08 21.68 -10.76
C ASN A 201 -12.39 20.32 -10.64
N PRO A 202 -13.13 19.19 -10.49
CA PRO A 202 -12.55 17.86 -10.38
C PRO A 202 -11.68 17.42 -11.58
N ALA A 203 -11.85 18.04 -12.75
CA ALA A 203 -11.03 17.75 -13.92
C ALA A 203 -9.54 18.09 -13.71
N LEU A 204 -9.21 18.99 -12.77
CA LEU A 204 -7.83 19.32 -12.44
C LEU A 204 -7.05 18.10 -11.95
N PHE A 205 -7.68 17.22 -11.18
CA PHE A 205 -7.04 15.96 -10.80
C PHE A 205 -6.66 15.12 -12.01
N SER A 206 -7.63 14.85 -12.88
CA SER A 206 -7.43 13.99 -14.05
C SER A 206 -6.43 14.55 -15.05
N GLN A 207 -6.35 15.88 -15.18
CA GLN A 207 -5.49 16.55 -16.16
C GLN A 207 -4.09 16.85 -15.62
N TYR A 208 -3.95 17.18 -14.32
CA TYR A 208 -2.71 17.73 -13.77
C TYR A 208 -2.15 16.99 -12.55
N VAL A 209 -2.84 15.99 -11.98
CA VAL A 209 -2.32 15.18 -10.88
C VAL A 209 -2.10 13.75 -11.34
N LYS A 210 -3.17 13.10 -11.80
CA LYS A 210 -3.15 11.69 -12.23
C LYS A 210 -2.04 11.35 -13.24
N PRO A 211 -1.75 12.14 -14.28
CA PRO A 211 -0.68 11.80 -15.23
C PRO A 211 0.68 11.65 -14.56
N PHE A 212 1.00 12.47 -13.57
CA PHE A 212 2.27 12.44 -12.86
C PHE A 212 2.38 11.26 -11.89
N ASP A 213 1.30 10.96 -11.17
CA ASP A 213 1.22 9.75 -10.34
C ASP A 213 1.49 8.50 -11.17
N LEU A 214 0.85 8.41 -12.34
CA LEU A 214 0.95 7.25 -13.23
C LEU A 214 2.35 7.03 -13.81
N VAL A 215 3.20 8.05 -13.92
CA VAL A 215 4.59 7.86 -14.37
C VAL A 215 5.33 6.92 -13.44
N SER A 216 5.39 7.24 -12.16
CA SER A 216 6.09 6.42 -11.16
C SER A 216 5.37 5.10 -10.91
N MET A 217 4.04 5.11 -10.84
CA MET A 217 3.27 3.89 -10.55
C MET A 217 3.35 2.85 -11.67
N LYS A 218 3.47 3.25 -12.93
CA LYS A 218 3.71 2.33 -14.04
C LYS A 218 5.13 1.77 -14.01
N GLU A 219 6.13 2.57 -13.65
CA GLU A 219 7.52 2.10 -13.52
C GLU A 219 7.63 1.05 -12.41
N ILE A 220 7.07 1.31 -11.22
CA ILE A 220 7.11 0.31 -10.14
C ILE A 220 6.27 -0.93 -10.44
N ALA A 221 5.17 -0.80 -11.16
CA ALA A 221 4.35 -1.94 -11.57
C ALA A 221 5.10 -2.88 -12.53
N ALA A 222 5.93 -2.32 -13.42
CA ALA A 222 6.74 -3.10 -14.34
C ALA A 222 7.98 -3.75 -13.68
N ALA A 223 8.54 -3.12 -12.64
CA ALA A 223 9.80 -3.52 -12.03
C ALA A 223 9.66 -4.36 -10.76
N CYS A 224 8.53 -4.26 -10.05
CA CYS A 224 8.37 -4.80 -8.71
C CYS A 224 7.29 -5.88 -8.65
N ARG A 225 7.47 -6.82 -7.74
CA ARG A 225 6.57 -7.98 -7.59
C ARG A 225 5.45 -7.80 -6.58
N PHE A 226 5.50 -6.76 -5.74
CA PHE A 226 4.45 -6.46 -4.78
C PHE A 226 4.27 -4.95 -4.57
N ASN A 227 3.24 -4.36 -5.17
CA ASN A 227 2.88 -2.96 -4.99
C ASN A 227 1.48 -2.86 -4.43
N ILE A 228 1.29 -1.99 -3.44
CA ILE A 228 0.00 -1.63 -2.86
C ILE A 228 -0.34 -0.22 -3.32
N LEU A 229 -1.48 -0.05 -3.99
CA LEU A 229 -2.07 1.27 -4.22
C LEU A 229 -2.73 1.72 -2.93
N HIS A 230 -2.28 2.82 -2.34
CA HIS A 230 -2.92 3.45 -1.21
C HIS A 230 -3.67 4.72 -1.64
N VAL A 231 -5.00 4.69 -1.57
CA VAL A 231 -5.83 5.88 -1.80
C VAL A 231 -6.00 6.59 -0.46
N CYS A 232 -5.16 7.60 -0.25
CA CYS A 232 -4.96 8.22 1.05
C CYS A 232 -6.00 9.31 1.33
N ASP A 233 -6.82 9.12 2.34
CA ASP A 233 -7.86 10.05 2.80
C ASP A 233 -7.43 10.92 4.00
N TYR A 234 -6.12 11.05 4.22
CA TYR A 234 -5.58 11.78 5.37
C TYR A 234 -6.08 13.23 5.46
N VAL A 235 -6.32 13.88 4.32
CA VAL A 235 -6.70 15.29 4.26
C VAL A 235 -8.23 15.46 4.27
N ALA A 236 -8.95 14.61 3.55
CA ALA A 236 -10.41 14.64 3.43
C ALA A 236 -10.94 13.30 2.89
N PRO A 237 -12.21 12.95 3.17
CA PRO A 237 -12.82 11.75 2.63
C PRO A 237 -13.02 11.86 1.11
N TYR A 238 -13.08 10.71 0.44
CA TYR A 238 -13.45 10.60 -0.97
C TYR A 238 -14.98 10.53 -1.11
N ALA A 239 -15.52 11.08 -2.20
CA ALA A 239 -16.92 10.86 -2.57
C ALA A 239 -17.11 9.47 -3.23
N ASN A 240 -16.13 9.04 -4.02
CA ASN A 240 -16.00 7.74 -4.67
C ASN A 240 -14.55 7.53 -5.09
N TYR A 241 -14.23 6.38 -5.70
CA TYR A 241 -12.88 6.06 -6.17
C TYR A 241 -12.75 6.03 -7.70
N ASP A 242 -13.71 6.62 -8.43
CA ASP A 242 -13.76 6.56 -9.91
C ASP A 242 -12.56 7.21 -10.58
N ALA A 243 -11.93 8.20 -9.94
CA ALA A 243 -10.75 8.86 -10.49
C ALA A 243 -9.46 8.00 -10.42
N VAL A 244 -9.42 6.96 -9.56
CA VAL A 244 -8.19 6.22 -9.20
C VAL A 244 -8.30 4.70 -9.33
N TYR A 245 -9.47 4.14 -9.68
CA TYR A 245 -9.67 2.68 -9.72
C TYR A 245 -8.75 1.96 -10.73
N ASP A 246 -8.30 2.65 -11.77
CA ASP A 246 -7.45 2.15 -12.85
C ASP A 246 -5.94 2.32 -12.58
N TYR A 247 -5.56 2.86 -11.43
CA TYR A 247 -4.15 2.94 -11.03
C TYR A 247 -3.55 1.55 -10.88
N PRO A 248 -2.27 1.34 -11.26
CA PRO A 248 -1.63 0.03 -11.12
C PRO A 248 -1.39 -0.32 -9.65
N GLY A 249 -1.29 -1.63 -9.36
CA GLY A 249 -1.00 -2.18 -8.05
C GLY A 249 -1.52 -3.62 -7.95
N HIS A 250 -0.90 -4.44 -7.09
CA HIS A 250 -1.31 -5.81 -6.84
C HIS A 250 -2.43 -5.89 -5.80
N VAL A 251 -2.47 -4.92 -4.90
CA VAL A 251 -3.44 -4.78 -3.80
C VAL A 251 -3.89 -3.33 -3.76
N VAL A 252 -5.11 -3.06 -3.34
CA VAL A 252 -5.59 -1.71 -3.03
C VAL A 252 -5.82 -1.56 -1.52
N ASN A 253 -5.39 -0.43 -0.98
CA ASN A 253 -5.69 0.01 0.38
C ASN A 253 -6.39 1.37 0.31
N CYS A 254 -7.56 1.45 0.90
CA CYS A 254 -8.38 2.66 0.96
C CYS A 254 -9.38 2.57 2.11
N ASN A 255 -10.04 3.67 2.44
CA ASN A 255 -11.06 3.70 3.47
C ASN A 255 -12.40 3.15 2.95
N GLU A 256 -13.09 2.34 3.73
CA GLU A 256 -14.48 1.93 3.46
C GLU A 256 -15.50 3.05 3.75
N LYS A 257 -15.08 4.12 4.43
CA LYS A 257 -15.92 5.27 4.74
C LYS A 257 -15.71 6.36 3.69
N LEU A 258 -16.68 6.54 2.83
CA LEU A 258 -16.77 7.65 1.89
C LEU A 258 -17.49 8.86 2.54
N LEU A 259 -17.53 9.98 1.83
CA LEU A 259 -18.15 11.22 2.32
C LEU A 259 -19.58 11.00 2.81
N ASP A 260 -20.42 10.35 2.00
CA ASP A 260 -21.87 10.23 2.23
C ASP A 260 -22.36 8.78 2.43
N ARG A 261 -21.45 7.79 2.33
CA ARG A 261 -21.81 6.37 2.48
C ARG A 261 -20.61 5.51 2.90
N ARG A 262 -20.87 4.28 3.26
CA ARG A 262 -19.82 3.24 3.29
C ARG A 262 -19.78 2.48 1.96
N ILE A 263 -18.59 2.03 1.59
CA ILE A 263 -18.35 1.09 0.50
C ILE A 263 -17.80 -0.20 1.11
N SER A 264 -18.38 -1.34 0.74
CA SER A 264 -17.94 -2.63 1.30
C SER A 264 -16.62 -3.10 0.67
N ALA A 265 -15.94 -4.02 1.36
CA ALA A 265 -14.76 -4.69 0.83
C ALA A 265 -15.03 -5.40 -0.51
N GLN A 266 -16.24 -5.96 -0.70
CA GLN A 266 -16.67 -6.56 -1.96
C GLN A 266 -16.79 -5.54 -3.10
N GLU A 267 -17.40 -4.37 -2.82
CA GLU A 267 -17.49 -3.29 -3.80
C GLU A 267 -16.10 -2.75 -4.18
N ILE A 268 -15.19 -2.58 -3.20
CA ILE A 268 -13.80 -2.16 -3.43
C ILE A 268 -13.09 -3.17 -4.32
N THR A 269 -13.12 -4.46 -3.97
CA THR A 269 -12.47 -5.51 -4.74
C THR A 269 -13.01 -5.59 -6.17
N LYS A 270 -14.32 -5.43 -6.34
CA LYS A 270 -14.96 -5.42 -7.66
C LYS A 270 -14.55 -4.20 -8.49
N LEU A 271 -14.52 -3.00 -7.88
CA LEU A 271 -14.15 -1.75 -8.53
C LEU A 271 -12.70 -1.78 -9.01
N PHE A 272 -11.78 -2.11 -8.10
CA PHE A 272 -10.35 -2.11 -8.39
C PHE A 272 -9.86 -3.40 -9.08
N LYS A 273 -10.68 -4.45 -9.14
CA LYS A 273 -10.37 -5.77 -9.73
C LYS A 273 -9.10 -6.39 -9.15
N ARG A 274 -8.89 -6.24 -7.86
CA ARG A 274 -7.71 -6.75 -7.12
C ARG A 274 -8.02 -6.94 -5.64
N PRO A 275 -7.19 -7.71 -4.89
CA PRO A 275 -7.34 -7.87 -3.46
C PRO A 275 -7.39 -6.54 -2.72
N PHE A 276 -8.20 -6.51 -1.67
CA PHE A 276 -8.32 -5.38 -0.76
C PHE A 276 -7.46 -5.62 0.49
N MET A 277 -6.74 -4.59 0.92
CA MET A 277 -6.10 -4.48 2.22
C MET A 277 -6.85 -3.43 3.04
N GLY A 278 -7.38 -3.79 4.20
CA GLY A 278 -8.10 -2.84 5.03
C GLY A 278 -8.95 -3.51 6.10
N GLY A 279 -10.16 -2.99 6.30
CA GLY A 279 -11.18 -3.48 7.21
C GLY A 279 -11.16 -2.83 8.59
N MET A 280 -10.03 -2.26 9.03
CA MET A 280 -9.94 -1.60 10.33
C MET A 280 -9.86 -0.07 10.16
N ASP A 281 -10.72 0.65 10.88
CA ASP A 281 -10.65 2.12 10.97
C ASP A 281 -9.45 2.51 11.86
N ARG A 282 -8.48 3.28 11.31
CA ARG A 282 -7.27 3.71 12.05
C ARG A 282 -7.56 4.48 13.34
N HIS A 283 -8.73 5.10 13.46
CA HIS A 283 -9.18 5.83 14.65
C HIS A 283 -10.18 5.03 15.51
N GLY A 284 -10.56 3.83 15.05
CA GLY A 284 -11.54 2.94 15.68
C GLY A 284 -10.96 2.03 16.76
N ILE A 285 -11.48 0.82 16.82
CA ILE A 285 -11.13 -0.18 17.84
C ILE A 285 -9.66 -0.56 17.77
N ILE A 286 -9.02 -0.57 16.59
CA ILE A 286 -7.58 -0.85 16.48
C ILE A 286 -6.73 0.19 17.24
N ALA A 287 -7.18 1.43 17.37
CA ALA A 287 -6.49 2.48 18.11
C ALA A 287 -6.78 2.43 19.61
N THR A 288 -8.01 2.11 20.03
CA THR A 288 -8.48 2.35 21.39
C THR A 288 -9.15 1.16 22.08
N GLY A 289 -9.50 0.09 21.34
CA GLY A 289 -10.28 -1.04 21.82
C GLY A 289 -9.56 -1.95 22.80
N THR A 290 -10.35 -2.70 23.58
CA THR A 290 -9.86 -3.83 24.40
C THR A 290 -9.50 -5.01 23.50
N PRO A 291 -8.67 -5.99 23.98
CA PRO A 291 -8.35 -7.16 23.19
C PRO A 291 -9.57 -7.95 22.68
N GLY A 292 -10.59 -8.11 23.51
CA GLY A 292 -11.83 -8.79 23.09
C GLY A 292 -12.63 -8.05 22.02
N GLN A 293 -12.64 -6.71 22.05
CA GLN A 293 -13.26 -5.89 21.00
C GLN A 293 -12.48 -6.00 19.69
N VAL A 294 -11.15 -5.94 19.76
CA VAL A 294 -10.27 -6.10 18.59
C VAL A 294 -10.47 -7.47 17.95
N GLU A 295 -10.49 -8.54 18.74
CA GLU A 295 -10.73 -9.89 18.24
C GLU A 295 -12.10 -10.02 17.58
N ALA A 296 -13.17 -9.54 18.23
CA ALA A 296 -14.52 -9.62 17.67
C ALA A 296 -14.65 -8.88 16.33
N GLU A 297 -14.08 -7.67 16.22
CA GLU A 297 -14.09 -6.90 14.99
C GLU A 297 -13.29 -7.58 13.88
N ILE A 298 -12.09 -8.10 14.17
CA ILE A 298 -11.27 -8.78 13.16
C ILE A 298 -11.99 -10.03 12.63
N ARG A 299 -12.59 -10.84 13.51
CA ARG A 299 -13.36 -12.02 13.06
C ARG A 299 -14.52 -11.62 12.14
N GLN A 300 -15.20 -10.52 12.44
CA GLN A 300 -16.28 -10.02 11.59
C GLN A 300 -15.73 -9.48 10.26
N VAL A 301 -14.68 -8.65 10.28
CA VAL A 301 -14.04 -8.09 9.09
C VAL A 301 -13.55 -9.20 8.15
N VAL A 302 -12.88 -10.21 8.69
CA VAL A 302 -12.36 -11.34 7.89
C VAL A 302 -13.49 -12.16 7.28
N LYS A 303 -14.58 -12.37 8.04
CA LYS A 303 -15.78 -13.06 7.57
C LYS A 303 -16.49 -12.33 6.42
N ASP A 304 -16.55 -11.00 6.50
CA ASP A 304 -17.27 -10.16 5.54
C ASP A 304 -16.42 -9.78 4.33
N SER A 305 -15.10 -10.04 4.37
CA SER A 305 -14.19 -9.66 3.29
C SER A 305 -14.10 -10.72 2.18
N PRO A 306 -14.05 -10.31 0.90
CA PRO A 306 -13.84 -11.24 -0.22
C PRO A 306 -12.39 -11.76 -0.21
N ARG A 307 -12.20 -12.98 -0.69
CA ARG A 307 -10.86 -13.57 -0.81
C ARG A 307 -10.29 -13.40 -2.22
N PRO A 308 -8.97 -13.16 -2.36
CA PRO A 308 -7.98 -12.96 -1.30
C PRO A 308 -8.10 -11.59 -0.61
N PHE A 309 -7.87 -11.55 0.70
CA PHE A 309 -7.96 -10.36 1.56
C PHE A 309 -6.72 -10.23 2.43
N LEU A 310 -6.31 -9.00 2.74
CA LEU A 310 -5.22 -8.67 3.65
C LEU A 310 -5.75 -7.74 4.74
N LEU A 311 -5.64 -8.15 6.00
CA LEU A 311 -6.09 -7.31 7.11
C LEU A 311 -5.12 -6.14 7.31
N GLY A 312 -5.67 -4.94 7.44
CA GLY A 312 -4.93 -3.72 7.75
C GLY A 312 -5.85 -2.60 8.19
N ALA A 313 -5.28 -1.43 8.45
CA ALA A 313 -6.06 -0.22 8.64
C ALA A 313 -6.27 0.50 7.28
N ASP A 314 -7.27 1.35 7.25
CA ASP A 314 -7.60 2.23 6.11
C ASP A 314 -6.44 3.17 5.72
N CYS A 315 -5.58 3.51 6.69
CA CYS A 315 -4.35 4.29 6.53
C CYS A 315 -3.37 3.92 7.65
N THR A 316 -2.28 4.67 7.79
CA THR A 316 -1.34 4.59 8.92
C THR A 316 -2.08 4.86 10.23
N VAL A 317 -1.95 3.99 11.23
CA VAL A 317 -2.53 4.19 12.56
C VAL A 317 -1.77 5.25 13.34
N GLU A 318 -2.37 5.77 14.41
CA GLU A 318 -1.75 6.78 15.26
C GLU A 318 -0.40 6.31 15.82
N ALA A 319 0.59 7.21 15.86
CA ALA A 319 1.96 6.90 16.27
C ALA A 319 2.07 6.35 17.72
N ASN A 320 1.10 6.69 18.57
CA ASN A 320 1.00 6.21 19.95
C ASN A 320 0.15 4.94 20.11
N THR A 321 -0.28 4.32 19.01
CA THR A 321 -1.03 3.05 19.07
C THR A 321 -0.20 1.98 19.77
N ASN A 322 -0.80 1.31 20.74
CA ASN A 322 -0.13 0.26 21.51
C ASN A 322 0.25 -0.92 20.60
N TRP A 323 1.52 -1.28 20.60
CA TRP A 323 2.05 -2.37 19.79
C TRP A 323 1.50 -3.75 20.19
N ASP A 324 1.17 -3.95 21.47
CA ASP A 324 0.51 -5.19 21.92
C ASP A 324 -0.84 -5.39 21.26
N ARG A 325 -1.58 -4.30 21.06
CA ARG A 325 -2.88 -4.36 20.36
C ARG A 325 -2.69 -4.73 18.89
N LEU A 326 -1.69 -4.16 18.21
CA LEU A 326 -1.38 -4.51 16.82
C LEU A 326 -0.91 -5.96 16.71
N LYS A 327 -0.04 -6.41 17.61
CA LYS A 327 0.38 -7.81 17.72
C LYS A 327 -0.79 -8.75 17.94
N HIS A 328 -1.69 -8.42 18.85
CA HIS A 328 -2.89 -9.19 19.11
C HIS A 328 -3.79 -9.27 17.86
N ALA A 329 -4.00 -8.13 17.18
CA ALA A 329 -4.78 -8.06 15.95
C ALA A 329 -4.22 -8.98 14.85
N ILE A 330 -2.90 -8.95 14.65
CA ILE A 330 -2.22 -9.80 13.67
C ILE A 330 -2.33 -11.27 14.06
N SER A 331 -2.12 -11.59 15.35
CA SER A 331 -2.26 -12.97 15.86
C SER A 331 -3.67 -13.52 15.63
N VAL A 332 -4.70 -12.71 15.83
CA VAL A 332 -6.10 -13.13 15.56
C VAL A 332 -6.30 -13.36 14.06
N ALA A 333 -5.82 -12.47 13.20
CA ALA A 333 -5.91 -12.63 11.74
C ALA A 333 -5.26 -13.92 11.24
N HIS A 334 -4.10 -14.27 11.82
CA HIS A 334 -3.37 -15.51 11.50
C HIS A 334 -4.12 -16.79 11.95
N GLN A 335 -5.15 -16.69 12.79
CA GLN A 335 -5.97 -17.80 13.28
C GLN A 335 -7.37 -17.83 12.66
N VAL A 336 -7.68 -16.86 11.80
CA VAL A 336 -8.99 -16.73 11.17
C VAL A 336 -8.82 -16.86 9.67
N GLY A 337 -9.18 -18.02 9.17
CA GLY A 337 -9.41 -18.27 7.75
C GLY A 337 -10.91 -18.38 7.45
N THR A 338 -11.25 -18.65 6.23
CA THR A 338 -12.63 -18.95 5.80
C THR A 338 -12.77 -20.41 5.47
#